data_c86d9faa2f995061ef5e5ff8c2d75cb6
#
_entry.id   c86d9faa2f995061ef5e5ff8c2d75cb6
#
_cell.length_a   1.000
_cell.length_b   1.000
_cell.length_c   1.000
_cell.angle_alpha   90.00
_cell.angle_beta   90.00
_cell.angle_gamma   90.00
#
_symmetry.space_group_name_H-M   'P 1'
#
loop_
_entity.id
_entity.type
_entity.pdbx_description
1 polymer ?
#
loop_
_entity_poly.entity_id
_entity_poly.type
_entity_poly.pdbx_seq_one_letter_code
_entity_poly.pdbx_strand_id
1 'polypeptide(L)'
;MKKILILFLVVFSLNFSFELKKENLKIVKNKSLKISEEEMKNQSEKIVEIFDKEILDRIESQNKGIEYSENTNFITGFFKANVPDVLMNNKVYEKTIYEIEKINFISKNKVEVIYTEKLPNIFKIMFSEEFNKMLKDKVLKELGYKLDNEKIQKLSNEERLKANAIILSEYQNEMIKILDNNQFEYMTNKNKMILERKKKGWEYKDEETLETDGLDIFDSMFKNLENNLNK
;
A
#
# COMPACT_ATOMS: atom_id res chain seq x y z
N MET A 1 -38.94 5.90 -8.56
CA MET A 1 -37.50 6.22 -8.77
C MET A 1 -36.67 6.48 -7.49
N LYS A 2 -37.27 6.66 -6.30
CA LYS A 2 -36.51 6.89 -5.04
C LYS A 2 -35.95 5.62 -4.33
N LYS A 3 -36.38 4.43 -4.72
CA LYS A 3 -35.96 3.17 -4.06
C LYS A 3 -34.69 2.53 -4.66
N ILE A 4 -34.29 2.94 -5.86
CA ILE A 4 -33.07 2.43 -6.54
C ILE A 4 -31.82 3.16 -6.05
N LEU A 5 -31.96 4.41 -5.61
CA LEU A 5 -30.81 5.21 -5.11
C LEU A 5 -30.28 4.73 -3.76
N ILE A 6 -31.12 4.08 -2.94
CA ILE A 6 -30.72 3.56 -1.60
C ILE A 6 -29.96 2.25 -1.73
N LEU A 7 -30.21 1.46 -2.79
CA LEU A 7 -29.49 0.19 -3.00
C LEU A 7 -28.04 0.41 -3.48
N PHE A 8 -27.75 1.54 -4.14
CA PHE A 8 -26.39 1.90 -4.59
C PHE A 8 -25.50 2.43 -3.45
N LEU A 9 -26.07 2.98 -2.40
CA LEU A 9 -25.32 3.50 -1.24
C LEU A 9 -24.89 2.41 -0.23
N VAL A 10 -25.48 1.22 -0.29
CA VAL A 10 -25.17 0.10 0.63
C VAL A 10 -24.05 -0.80 0.09
N VAL A 11 -23.69 -0.68 -1.20
CA VAL A 11 -22.68 -1.56 -1.84
C VAL A 11 -21.24 -1.01 -1.75
N PHE A 12 -21.04 0.22 -1.29
CA PHE A 12 -19.71 0.88 -1.21
C PHE A 12 -19.17 1.08 0.22
N SER A 13 -19.64 0.31 1.20
CA SER A 13 -18.75 0.05 2.34
C SER A 13 -17.71 -0.98 1.90
N LEU A 14 -16.70 -0.54 1.16
CA LEU A 14 -15.48 -1.31 0.98
C LEU A 14 -14.94 -1.56 2.39
N ASN A 15 -15.15 -2.77 2.89
CA ASN A 15 -14.52 -3.21 4.12
C ASN A 15 -13.03 -3.31 3.80
N PHE A 16 -12.27 -2.26 4.08
CA PHE A 16 -10.82 -2.33 4.10
C PHE A 16 -10.46 -3.36 5.16
N SER A 17 -9.88 -4.46 4.74
CA SER A 17 -9.39 -5.49 5.65
C SER A 17 -7.89 -5.67 5.41
N PHE A 18 -7.16 -5.77 6.49
CA PHE A 18 -5.78 -6.20 6.51
C PHE A 18 -5.64 -7.27 7.59
N GLU A 19 -4.59 -8.05 7.54
CA GLU A 19 -4.35 -9.07 8.56
C GLU A 19 -3.51 -8.47 9.70
N LEU A 20 -4.04 -8.47 10.94
CA LEU A 20 -3.32 -8.07 12.14
C LEU A 20 -2.93 -9.28 12.97
N LYS A 21 -1.63 -9.57 13.11
CA LYS A 21 -1.07 -10.66 13.91
C LYS A 21 -0.54 -10.15 15.24
N LYS A 22 -0.78 -10.90 16.31
CA LYS A 22 -0.35 -10.62 17.69
C LYS A 22 0.23 -11.84 18.39
N GLU A 23 0.48 -12.92 17.66
CA GLU A 23 0.84 -14.23 18.25
C GLU A 23 2.15 -14.17 19.06
N ASN A 24 3.08 -13.32 18.68
CA ASN A 24 4.39 -13.16 19.32
C ASN A 24 4.53 -11.85 20.12
N LEU A 25 3.40 -11.19 20.45
CA LEU A 25 3.40 -9.90 21.12
C LEU A 25 4.13 -9.94 22.46
N LYS A 26 5.19 -9.14 22.59
CA LYS A 26 5.92 -8.92 23.85
C LYS A 26 5.51 -7.60 24.47
N ILE A 27 5.04 -7.62 25.71
CA ILE A 27 4.74 -6.44 26.51
C ILE A 27 5.87 -6.21 27.49
N VAL A 28 6.53 -5.06 27.40
CA VAL A 28 7.67 -4.71 28.27
C VAL A 28 7.52 -3.30 28.83
N LYS A 29 8.27 -3.01 29.88
CA LYS A 29 8.32 -1.68 30.50
C LYS A 29 9.73 -1.25 30.83
N ASN A 30 9.95 0.06 30.89
CA ASN A 30 11.15 0.62 31.49
C ASN A 30 11.27 0.15 32.97
N LYS A 31 12.46 -0.26 33.39
CA LYS A 31 12.71 -0.79 34.73
C LYS A 31 12.29 0.15 35.87
N SER A 32 12.34 1.47 35.65
CA SER A 32 11.95 2.49 36.64
C SER A 32 10.43 2.72 36.70
N LEU A 33 9.65 2.18 35.75
CA LEU A 33 8.23 2.41 35.69
C LEU A 33 7.45 1.53 36.66
N LYS A 34 6.78 2.18 37.59
CA LYS A 34 5.87 1.53 38.56
C LYS A 34 4.49 1.39 37.93
N ILE A 35 4.28 0.32 37.19
CA ILE A 35 3.00 -0.11 36.61
C ILE A 35 2.86 -1.63 36.87
N SER A 36 1.66 -2.09 37.21
CA SER A 36 1.40 -3.51 37.44
C SER A 36 1.28 -4.27 36.10
N GLU A 37 1.45 -5.59 36.12
CA GLU A 37 1.30 -6.43 34.93
C GLU A 37 -0.14 -6.42 34.41
N GLU A 38 -1.11 -6.43 35.31
CA GLU A 38 -2.53 -6.33 34.96
C GLU A 38 -2.86 -4.99 34.27
N GLU A 39 -2.34 -3.88 34.82
CA GLU A 39 -2.51 -2.56 34.20
C GLU A 39 -1.83 -2.51 32.83
N MET A 40 -0.63 -3.06 32.67
CA MET A 40 0.04 -3.15 31.36
C MET A 40 -0.79 -3.93 30.37
N LYS A 41 -1.34 -5.08 30.76
CA LYS A 41 -2.19 -5.91 29.90
C LYS A 41 -3.42 -5.12 29.44
N ASN A 42 -4.16 -4.52 30.36
CA ASN A 42 -5.37 -3.75 30.06
C ASN A 42 -5.05 -2.52 29.16
N GLN A 43 -3.91 -1.87 29.36
CA GLN A 43 -3.49 -0.76 28.50
C GLN A 43 -3.05 -1.26 27.11
N SER A 44 -2.39 -2.41 27.02
CA SER A 44 -1.95 -2.97 25.75
C SER A 44 -3.10 -3.35 24.84
N GLU A 45 -4.21 -3.84 25.36
CA GLU A 45 -5.43 -4.10 24.59
C GLU A 45 -5.95 -2.83 23.92
N LYS A 46 -6.03 -1.72 24.68
CA LYS A 46 -6.43 -0.41 24.14
C LYS A 46 -5.43 0.15 23.12
N ILE A 47 -4.15 -0.08 23.33
CA ILE A 47 -3.09 0.34 22.41
C ILE A 47 -3.22 -0.39 21.07
N VAL A 48 -3.53 -1.69 21.10
CA VAL A 48 -3.78 -2.47 19.89
C VAL A 48 -5.02 -1.97 19.14
N GLU A 49 -6.10 -1.63 19.83
CA GLU A 49 -7.30 -1.04 19.21
C GLU A 49 -6.99 0.30 18.52
N ILE A 50 -6.16 1.14 19.14
CA ILE A 50 -5.74 2.41 18.56
C ILE A 50 -4.82 2.19 17.36
N PHE A 51 -3.88 1.24 17.47
CA PHE A 51 -3.02 0.86 16.36
C PHE A 51 -3.84 0.44 15.13
N ASP A 52 -4.80 -0.47 15.34
CA ASP A 52 -5.71 -0.96 14.29
C ASP A 52 -6.45 0.20 13.61
N LYS A 53 -7.00 1.11 14.41
CA LYS A 53 -7.69 2.30 13.91
C LYS A 53 -6.76 3.22 13.12
N GLU A 54 -5.56 3.51 13.61
CA GLU A 54 -4.59 4.39 12.93
C GLU A 54 -4.16 3.81 11.57
N ILE A 55 -3.99 2.49 11.48
CA ILE A 55 -3.71 1.84 10.20
C ILE A 55 -4.89 2.00 9.23
N LEU A 56 -6.13 1.76 9.67
CA LEU A 56 -7.32 1.96 8.85
C LEU A 56 -7.46 3.41 8.38
N ASP A 57 -7.30 4.38 9.28
CA ASP A 57 -7.40 5.80 8.95
C ASP A 57 -6.34 6.22 7.90
N ARG A 58 -5.14 5.61 7.93
CA ARG A 58 -4.10 5.84 6.90
C ARG A 58 -4.50 5.27 5.55
N ILE A 59 -4.98 4.03 5.51
CA ILE A 59 -5.44 3.39 4.27
C ILE A 59 -6.54 4.23 3.63
N GLU A 60 -7.51 4.68 4.41
CA GLU A 60 -8.59 5.54 3.92
C GLU A 60 -8.09 6.91 3.42
N SER A 61 -7.13 7.51 4.13
CA SER A 61 -6.58 8.82 3.73
C SER A 61 -5.77 8.75 2.45
N GLN A 62 -5.02 7.67 2.23
CA GLN A 62 -4.26 7.45 1.00
C GLN A 62 -5.20 7.25 -0.19
N ASN A 63 -6.30 6.52 -0.02
CA ASN A 63 -7.29 6.34 -1.07
C ASN A 63 -8.01 7.65 -1.43
N LYS A 64 -8.31 8.51 -0.45
CA LYS A 64 -8.87 9.85 -0.70
C LYS A 64 -7.90 10.78 -1.42
N GLY A 65 -6.59 10.66 -1.16
CA GLY A 65 -5.55 11.45 -1.84
C GLY A 65 -5.39 11.15 -3.32
N ILE A 66 -5.76 9.96 -3.77
CA ILE A 66 -5.69 9.55 -5.18
C ILE A 66 -6.81 10.21 -6.02
N GLU A 67 -7.95 10.55 -5.40
CA GLU A 67 -9.10 11.14 -6.10
C GLU A 67 -8.87 12.57 -6.61
N TYR A 68 -7.86 13.33 -6.15
CA TYR A 68 -7.79 14.78 -6.35
C TYR A 68 -6.46 15.36 -6.86
N SER A 69 -5.56 14.57 -7.40
CA SER A 69 -4.33 15.11 -7.97
C SER A 69 -4.53 15.61 -9.42
N GLU A 70 -5.06 16.82 -9.58
CA GLU A 70 -5.10 17.51 -10.88
C GLU A 70 -3.72 17.97 -11.41
N ASN A 71 -2.70 17.97 -10.56
CA ASN A 71 -1.33 18.37 -10.88
C ASN A 71 -0.42 17.16 -10.99
N THR A 72 -0.50 16.49 -12.11
CA THR A 72 0.25 15.27 -12.33
C THR A 72 1.45 15.51 -13.21
N ASN A 73 2.63 15.25 -12.64
CA ASN A 73 3.89 15.11 -13.35
C ASN A 73 3.81 14.03 -14.45
N PHE A 74 4.74 14.05 -15.40
CA PHE A 74 4.77 13.28 -16.65
C PHE A 74 4.37 11.79 -16.52
N ILE A 75 4.65 11.12 -15.41
CA ILE A 75 4.26 9.72 -15.16
C ILE A 75 2.76 9.61 -14.87
N THR A 76 2.19 10.55 -14.16
CA THR A 76 0.77 10.59 -13.77
C THR A 76 -0.12 11.28 -14.80
N GLY A 77 0.42 12.12 -15.67
CA GLY A 77 -0.28 12.63 -16.86
C GLY A 77 -0.68 11.51 -17.83
N PHE A 78 0.01 10.37 -17.77
CA PHE A 78 -0.36 9.13 -18.46
C PHE A 78 -1.61 8.46 -17.84
N PHE A 79 -1.92 8.70 -16.57
CA PHE A 79 -2.91 7.96 -15.79
C PHE A 79 -3.98 8.88 -15.22
N LYS A 80 -4.86 9.40 -16.06
CA LYS A 80 -6.15 9.96 -15.60
C LYS A 80 -7.18 8.85 -15.41
N ALA A 81 -6.90 7.87 -14.55
CA ALA A 81 -7.86 6.84 -14.24
C ALA A 81 -7.85 6.58 -12.73
N ASN A 82 -8.66 7.32 -12.01
CA ASN A 82 -8.66 7.33 -10.54
C ASN A 82 -9.26 6.04 -9.94
N VAL A 83 -10.25 5.43 -10.57
CA VAL A 83 -10.95 4.25 -10.00
C VAL A 83 -10.10 2.98 -9.99
N PRO A 84 -9.35 2.64 -11.05
CA PRO A 84 -8.51 1.45 -11.04
C PRO A 84 -7.36 1.48 -10.04
N ASP A 85 -6.75 2.65 -9.80
CA ASP A 85 -5.67 2.80 -8.82
C ASP A 85 -6.17 2.55 -7.39
N VAL A 86 -7.38 3.01 -7.07
CA VAL A 86 -8.04 2.73 -5.79
C VAL A 86 -8.30 1.23 -5.63
N LEU A 87 -8.78 0.55 -6.68
CA LEU A 87 -9.03 -0.90 -6.62
C LEU A 87 -7.74 -1.69 -6.42
N MET A 88 -6.66 -1.34 -7.13
CA MET A 88 -5.37 -1.98 -6.97
C MET A 88 -4.80 -1.74 -5.56
N ASN A 89 -4.85 -0.51 -5.05
CA ASN A 89 -4.40 -0.20 -3.71
C ASN A 89 -5.18 -0.97 -2.65
N ASN A 90 -6.51 -1.04 -2.78
CA ASN A 90 -7.34 -1.82 -1.87
C ASN A 90 -6.92 -3.30 -1.85
N LYS A 91 -6.63 -3.88 -3.03
CA LYS A 91 -6.11 -5.25 -3.12
C LYS A 91 -4.76 -5.43 -2.46
N VAL A 92 -3.87 -4.45 -2.57
CA VAL A 92 -2.59 -4.47 -1.86
C VAL A 92 -2.82 -4.48 -0.35
N TYR A 93 -3.68 -3.59 0.17
CA TYR A 93 -3.97 -3.55 1.60
C TYR A 93 -4.67 -4.81 2.11
N GLU A 94 -5.61 -5.39 1.35
CA GLU A 94 -6.22 -6.69 1.68
C GLU A 94 -5.18 -7.82 1.86
N LYS A 95 -4.03 -7.71 1.19
CA LYS A 95 -2.93 -8.67 1.28
C LYS A 95 -1.82 -8.24 2.23
N THR A 96 -1.91 -7.04 2.80
CA THR A 96 -0.92 -6.54 3.75
C THR A 96 -1.11 -7.18 5.12
N ILE A 97 -0.02 -7.58 5.75
CA ILE A 97 0.01 -8.18 7.08
C ILE A 97 0.75 -7.24 8.01
N TYR A 98 0.09 -6.86 9.10
CA TYR A 98 0.71 -6.13 10.20
C TYR A 98 0.94 -7.08 11.37
N GLU A 99 2.16 -7.18 11.85
CA GLU A 99 2.54 -8.02 12.99
C GLU A 99 3.09 -7.16 14.12
N ILE A 100 2.33 -7.01 15.22
CA ILE A 100 2.82 -6.29 16.39
C ILE A 100 3.77 -7.20 17.16
N GLU A 101 5.05 -6.84 17.18
CA GLU A 101 6.10 -7.59 17.86
C GLU A 101 6.23 -7.21 19.34
N LYS A 102 6.06 -5.89 19.64
CA LYS A 102 6.36 -5.39 20.97
C LYS A 102 5.58 -4.12 21.30
N ILE A 103 5.06 -4.07 22.52
CA ILE A 103 4.56 -2.85 23.16
C ILE A 103 5.51 -2.52 24.31
N ASN A 104 6.18 -1.38 24.24
CA ASN A 104 7.18 -0.94 25.17
C ASN A 104 6.70 0.31 25.93
N PHE A 105 6.38 0.16 27.21
CA PHE A 105 5.98 1.26 28.09
C PHE A 105 7.23 2.06 28.52
N ILE A 106 7.46 3.21 27.88
CA ILE A 106 8.56 4.12 28.16
C ILE A 106 8.29 4.92 29.44
N SER A 107 7.05 5.41 29.57
CA SER A 107 6.56 6.14 30.75
C SER A 107 5.07 5.85 30.96
N LYS A 108 4.47 6.44 32.01
CA LYS A 108 3.01 6.35 32.23
C LYS A 108 2.19 6.93 31.09
N ASN A 109 2.79 7.83 30.29
CA ASN A 109 2.11 8.57 29.25
C ASN A 109 2.72 8.38 27.84
N LYS A 110 3.69 7.46 27.69
CA LYS A 110 4.37 7.21 26.41
C LYS A 110 4.64 5.74 26.20
N VAL A 111 4.23 5.25 25.04
CA VAL A 111 4.42 3.87 24.59
C VAL A 111 5.01 3.86 23.19
N GLU A 112 5.87 2.90 22.93
CA GLU A 112 6.35 2.54 21.59
C GLU A 112 5.72 1.21 21.19
N VAL A 113 5.12 1.15 20.02
CA VAL A 113 4.63 -0.06 19.36
C VAL A 113 5.59 -0.40 18.23
N ILE A 114 6.31 -1.50 18.36
CA ILE A 114 7.19 -2.02 17.32
C ILE A 114 6.41 -3.07 16.54
N TYR A 115 6.34 -2.91 15.23
CA TYR A 115 5.59 -3.78 14.37
C TYR A 115 6.30 -3.97 13.03
N THR A 116 6.00 -5.10 12.40
CA THR A 116 6.40 -5.44 11.05
C THR A 116 5.22 -5.30 10.12
N GLU A 117 5.40 -4.59 9.01
CA GLU A 117 4.48 -4.49 7.90
C GLU A 117 5.00 -5.33 6.75
N LYS A 118 4.22 -6.30 6.28
CA LYS A 118 4.53 -7.12 5.11
C LYS A 118 3.59 -6.73 3.98
N LEU A 119 4.12 -6.09 2.96
CA LEU A 119 3.40 -5.60 1.78
C LEU A 119 3.69 -6.49 0.57
N PRO A 120 2.71 -6.76 -0.31
CA PRO A 120 3.01 -7.32 -1.62
C PRO A 120 4.08 -6.50 -2.34
N ASN A 121 5.15 -7.15 -2.79
CA ASN A 121 6.21 -6.47 -3.53
C ASN A 121 5.81 -6.20 -4.98
N ILE A 122 4.98 -5.17 -5.17
CA ILE A 122 4.46 -4.77 -6.49
C ILE A 122 5.59 -4.40 -7.44
N PHE A 123 6.65 -3.75 -6.94
CA PHE A 123 7.78 -3.36 -7.77
C PHE A 123 8.46 -4.57 -8.38
N LYS A 124 8.68 -5.64 -7.61
CA LYS A 124 9.26 -6.88 -8.14
C LYS A 124 8.40 -7.48 -9.26
N ILE A 125 7.08 -7.41 -9.13
CA ILE A 125 6.15 -7.86 -10.18
C ILE A 125 6.28 -6.96 -11.41
N MET A 126 6.15 -5.65 -11.25
CA MET A 126 6.17 -4.67 -12.35
C MET A 126 7.42 -4.74 -13.22
N PHE A 127 8.58 -5.04 -12.59
CA PHE A 127 9.86 -5.10 -13.28
C PHE A 127 10.27 -6.50 -13.70
N SER A 128 9.43 -7.53 -13.45
CA SER A 128 9.72 -8.88 -13.94
C SER A 128 9.57 -8.97 -15.47
N GLU A 129 10.45 -9.74 -16.10
CA GLU A 129 10.39 -9.98 -17.55
C GLU A 129 9.08 -10.66 -17.95
N GLU A 130 8.62 -11.59 -17.11
CA GLU A 130 7.38 -12.34 -17.33
C GLU A 130 6.16 -11.43 -17.38
N PHE A 131 6.03 -10.53 -16.40
CA PHE A 131 4.93 -9.57 -16.36
C PHE A 131 4.96 -8.63 -17.57
N ASN A 132 6.14 -8.10 -17.88
CA ASN A 132 6.30 -7.19 -19.02
C ASN A 132 6.02 -7.87 -20.36
N LYS A 133 6.42 -9.13 -20.54
CA LYS A 133 6.11 -9.92 -21.74
C LYS A 133 4.61 -10.15 -21.85
N MET A 134 3.99 -10.65 -20.79
CA MET A 134 2.55 -10.88 -20.74
C MET A 134 1.73 -9.61 -21.05
N LEU A 135 2.11 -8.48 -20.44
CA LEU A 135 1.46 -7.20 -20.70
C LEU A 135 1.59 -6.77 -22.16
N LYS A 136 2.80 -6.89 -22.75
CA LYS A 136 3.03 -6.59 -24.16
C LYS A 136 2.16 -7.46 -25.09
N ASP A 137 2.05 -8.76 -24.82
CA ASP A 137 1.27 -9.69 -25.63
C ASP A 137 -0.24 -9.35 -25.57
N LYS A 138 -0.75 -8.97 -24.40
CA LYS A 138 -2.15 -8.56 -24.23
C LYS A 138 -2.45 -7.22 -24.91
N VAL A 139 -1.60 -6.23 -24.70
CA VAL A 139 -1.73 -4.91 -25.36
C VAL A 139 -1.67 -5.07 -26.87
N LEU A 140 -0.77 -5.92 -27.39
CA LEU A 140 -0.73 -6.23 -28.83
C LEU A 140 -2.04 -6.83 -29.33
N LYS A 141 -2.65 -7.76 -28.57
CA LYS A 141 -3.92 -8.38 -28.92
C LYS A 141 -5.07 -7.38 -28.99
N GLU A 142 -5.16 -6.48 -27.99
CA GLU A 142 -6.21 -5.47 -27.90
C GLU A 142 -6.06 -4.34 -28.94
N LEU A 143 -4.83 -3.91 -29.21
CA LEU A 143 -4.55 -2.88 -30.20
C LEU A 143 -4.54 -3.40 -31.64
N GLY A 144 -4.23 -4.68 -31.84
CA GLY A 144 -4.03 -5.28 -33.16
C GLY A 144 -2.70 -4.92 -33.82
N TYR A 145 -1.82 -4.18 -33.13
CA TYR A 145 -0.48 -3.81 -33.60
C TYR A 145 0.51 -3.68 -32.44
N LYS A 146 1.81 -3.87 -32.73
CA LYS A 146 2.87 -3.72 -31.74
C LYS A 146 3.14 -2.25 -31.44
N LEU A 147 3.19 -1.90 -30.16
CA LEU A 147 3.63 -0.60 -29.67
C LEU A 147 5.15 -0.61 -29.48
N ASP A 148 5.86 -0.07 -30.44
CA ASP A 148 7.29 0.26 -30.32
C ASP A 148 7.49 1.78 -30.46
N ASN A 149 8.71 2.25 -30.24
CA ASN A 149 9.03 3.67 -30.27
C ASN A 149 8.68 4.34 -31.60
N GLU A 150 8.86 3.64 -32.71
CA GLU A 150 8.56 4.16 -34.04
C GLU A 150 7.04 4.32 -34.25
N LYS A 151 6.27 3.32 -33.83
CA LYS A 151 4.80 3.37 -33.89
C LYS A 151 4.23 4.44 -32.99
N ILE A 152 4.70 4.55 -31.74
CA ILE A 152 4.27 5.57 -30.76
C ILE A 152 4.45 6.99 -31.30
N GLN A 153 5.57 7.27 -31.96
CA GLN A 153 5.81 8.59 -32.56
C GLN A 153 4.84 8.96 -33.67
N LYS A 154 4.30 7.96 -34.38
CA LYS A 154 3.39 8.13 -35.52
C LYS A 154 1.91 8.18 -35.10
N LEU A 155 1.58 7.85 -33.83
CA LEU A 155 0.21 7.88 -33.35
C LEU A 155 -0.30 9.32 -33.20
N SER A 156 -1.56 9.55 -33.58
CA SER A 156 -2.30 10.76 -33.24
C SER A 156 -2.53 10.84 -31.71
N ASN A 157 -2.91 12.01 -31.22
CA ASN A 157 -3.22 12.18 -29.79
C ASN A 157 -4.36 11.26 -29.33
N GLU A 158 -5.38 11.06 -30.14
CA GLU A 158 -6.51 10.18 -29.85
C GLU A 158 -6.07 8.71 -29.77
N GLU A 159 -5.26 8.25 -30.73
CA GLU A 159 -4.71 6.89 -30.73
C GLU A 159 -3.79 6.65 -29.54
N ARG A 160 -2.98 7.65 -29.14
CA ARG A 160 -2.15 7.57 -27.92
C ARG A 160 -3.00 7.44 -26.67
N LEU A 161 -4.05 8.24 -26.53
CA LEU A 161 -4.97 8.14 -25.39
C LEU A 161 -5.63 6.77 -25.31
N LYS A 162 -6.08 6.23 -26.46
CA LYS A 162 -6.65 4.89 -26.54
C LYS A 162 -5.63 3.80 -26.16
N ALA A 163 -4.42 3.86 -26.72
CA ALA A 163 -3.36 2.92 -26.40
C ALA A 163 -3.01 2.95 -24.91
N ASN A 164 -2.90 4.13 -24.32
CA ASN A 164 -2.63 4.30 -22.89
C ASN A 164 -3.74 3.72 -22.01
N ALA A 165 -5.00 3.95 -22.35
CA ALA A 165 -6.14 3.40 -21.64
C ALA A 165 -6.12 1.85 -21.66
N ILE A 166 -5.78 1.25 -22.80
CA ILE A 166 -5.65 -0.20 -22.92
C ILE A 166 -4.47 -0.72 -22.08
N ILE A 167 -3.29 -0.09 -22.17
CA ILE A 167 -2.11 -0.47 -21.38
C ILE A 167 -2.45 -0.45 -19.90
N LEU A 168 -3.08 0.63 -19.41
CA LEU A 168 -3.45 0.79 -18.03
C LEU A 168 -4.44 -0.27 -17.58
N SER A 169 -5.50 -0.49 -18.37
CA SER A 169 -6.51 -1.51 -18.07
C SER A 169 -5.92 -2.91 -17.97
N GLU A 170 -5.06 -3.30 -18.93
CA GLU A 170 -4.42 -4.60 -18.92
C GLU A 170 -3.43 -4.75 -17.76
N TYR A 171 -2.65 -3.69 -17.47
CA TYR A 171 -1.77 -3.64 -16.31
C TYR A 171 -2.53 -3.90 -15.01
N GLN A 172 -3.62 -3.19 -14.79
CA GLN A 172 -4.40 -3.30 -13.56
C GLN A 172 -5.08 -4.67 -13.44
N ASN A 173 -5.67 -5.15 -14.53
CA ASN A 173 -6.32 -6.47 -14.56
C ASN A 173 -5.33 -7.58 -14.21
N GLU A 174 -4.12 -7.54 -14.74
CA GLU A 174 -3.11 -8.56 -14.45
C GLU A 174 -2.53 -8.41 -13.05
N MET A 175 -2.32 -7.19 -12.58
CA MET A 175 -1.86 -6.96 -11.22
C MET A 175 -2.88 -7.48 -10.18
N ILE A 176 -4.16 -7.19 -10.38
CA ILE A 176 -5.25 -7.69 -9.52
C ILE A 176 -5.26 -9.23 -9.52
N LYS A 177 -5.12 -9.88 -10.69
CA LYS A 177 -5.07 -11.36 -10.77
C LYS A 177 -3.89 -11.94 -10.00
N ILE A 178 -2.70 -11.31 -10.11
CA ILE A 178 -1.51 -11.75 -9.37
C ILE A 178 -1.75 -11.63 -7.86
N LEU A 179 -2.34 -10.53 -7.41
CA LEU A 179 -2.67 -10.31 -6.01
C LEU A 179 -3.75 -11.29 -5.51
N ASP A 180 -4.82 -11.51 -6.26
CA ASP A 180 -5.89 -12.45 -5.91
C ASP A 180 -5.39 -13.90 -5.81
N ASN A 181 -4.46 -14.28 -6.68
CA ASN A 181 -3.86 -15.62 -6.69
C ASN A 181 -2.67 -15.78 -5.72
N ASN A 182 -2.32 -14.75 -4.94
CA ASN A 182 -1.16 -14.70 -4.05
C ASN A 182 0.17 -15.06 -4.77
N GLN A 183 0.32 -14.65 -6.03
CA GLN A 183 1.51 -14.88 -6.86
C GLN A 183 2.52 -13.74 -6.72
N PHE A 184 2.89 -13.42 -5.48
CA PHE A 184 3.83 -12.34 -5.17
C PHE A 184 4.68 -12.71 -3.96
N GLU A 185 5.80 -12.00 -3.82
CA GLU A 185 6.59 -12.01 -2.59
C GLU A 185 6.22 -10.79 -1.75
N TYR A 186 6.47 -10.89 -0.46
CA TYR A 186 6.34 -9.74 0.44
C TYR A 186 7.64 -8.95 0.51
N MET A 187 7.52 -7.63 0.55
CA MET A 187 8.55 -6.76 1.11
C MET A 187 8.20 -6.47 2.56
N THR A 188 9.21 -6.31 3.40
CA THR A 188 9.03 -6.20 4.84
C THR A 188 9.58 -4.87 5.33
N ASN A 189 8.76 -4.12 6.06
CA ASN A 189 9.16 -2.91 6.76
C ASN A 189 9.01 -3.13 8.26
N LYS A 190 10.02 -2.76 9.04
CA LYS A 190 9.94 -2.72 10.49
C LYS A 190 9.78 -1.29 10.94
N ASN A 191 8.73 -1.04 11.68
CA ASN A 191 8.32 0.30 12.07
C ASN A 191 8.16 0.43 13.60
N LYS A 192 8.23 1.67 14.06
CA LYS A 192 8.00 2.03 15.46
C LYS A 192 6.99 3.18 15.50
N MET A 193 5.79 2.89 15.99
CA MET A 193 4.75 3.88 16.26
C MET A 193 4.86 4.39 17.68
N ILE A 194 4.77 5.68 17.88
CA ILE A 194 4.78 6.33 19.19
C ILE A 194 3.37 6.78 19.53
N LEU A 195 2.86 6.32 20.68
CA LEU A 195 1.59 6.77 21.24
C LEU A 195 1.83 7.55 22.54
N GLU A 196 1.08 8.64 22.72
CA GLU A 196 1.07 9.43 23.95
C GLU A 196 -0.32 9.40 24.60
N ARG A 197 -0.34 9.27 25.94
CA ARG A 197 -1.58 9.29 26.71
C ARG A 197 -1.94 10.73 27.06
N LYS A 198 -3.14 11.13 26.63
CA LYS A 198 -3.76 12.42 26.94
C LYS A 198 -5.02 12.23 27.79
N LYS A 199 -5.74 13.30 28.08
CA LYS A 199 -6.95 13.29 28.91
C LYS A 199 -8.02 12.30 28.41
N LYS A 200 -8.12 12.10 27.08
CA LYS A 200 -9.12 11.23 26.44
C LYS A 200 -8.66 9.80 26.18
N GLY A 201 -7.39 9.48 26.39
CA GLY A 201 -6.82 8.15 26.14
C GLY A 201 -5.46 8.23 25.44
N TRP A 202 -5.07 7.13 24.81
CA TRP A 202 -3.88 7.06 23.98
C TRP A 202 -4.17 7.68 22.62
N GLU A 203 -3.22 8.44 22.08
CA GLU A 203 -3.30 9.10 20.79
C GLU A 203 -2.00 8.86 20.02
N TYR A 204 -2.08 8.71 18.70
CA TYR A 204 -0.92 8.68 17.81
C TYR A 204 -0.15 9.98 17.91
N LYS A 205 1.17 9.88 17.91
CA LYS A 205 2.07 11.03 17.91
C LYS A 205 3.01 11.04 16.72
N ASP A 206 3.70 9.93 16.47
CA ASP A 206 4.80 9.87 15.51
C ASP A 206 5.09 8.43 15.10
N GLU A 207 5.82 8.28 14.00
CA GLU A 207 6.25 6.99 13.48
C GLU A 207 7.64 7.08 12.86
N GLU A 208 8.40 6.00 13.00
CA GLU A 208 9.75 5.86 12.46
C GLU A 208 9.89 4.50 11.81
N THR A 209 10.37 4.46 10.56
CA THR A 209 10.79 3.21 9.92
C THR A 209 12.17 2.84 10.44
N LEU A 210 12.28 1.66 11.04
CA LEU A 210 13.52 1.15 11.62
C LEU A 210 14.34 0.38 10.59
N GLU A 211 13.69 -0.44 9.78
CA GLU A 211 14.31 -1.31 8.77
C GLU A 211 13.35 -1.48 7.59
N THR A 212 13.87 -1.60 6.38
CA THR A 212 13.09 -1.93 5.19
C THR A 212 13.90 -2.79 4.22
N ASP A 213 13.33 -3.89 3.77
CA ASP A 213 13.95 -4.77 2.75
C ASP A 213 13.83 -4.21 1.32
N GLY A 214 13.08 -3.11 1.16
CA GLY A 214 12.77 -2.55 -0.17
C GLY A 214 13.81 -1.57 -0.72
N LEU A 215 14.72 -1.03 0.10
CA LEU A 215 15.69 -0.02 -0.34
C LEU A 215 16.70 -0.55 -1.36
N ASP A 216 17.15 -1.79 -1.22
CA ASP A 216 18.09 -2.42 -2.16
C ASP A 216 17.51 -2.55 -3.57
N ILE A 217 16.18 -2.69 -3.68
CA ILE A 217 15.48 -2.77 -4.97
C ILE A 217 15.51 -1.42 -5.68
N PHE A 218 15.24 -0.32 -4.96
CA PHE A 218 15.28 1.02 -5.52
C PHE A 218 16.69 1.38 -5.98
N ASP A 219 17.71 1.13 -5.15
CA ASP A 219 19.11 1.39 -5.49
C ASP A 219 19.56 0.58 -6.72
N SER A 220 19.19 -0.69 -6.81
CA SER A 220 19.49 -1.53 -7.96
C SER A 220 18.77 -1.07 -9.23
N MET A 221 17.53 -0.57 -9.09
CA MET A 221 16.75 -0.03 -10.21
C MET A 221 17.31 1.28 -10.74
N PHE A 222 17.68 2.22 -9.87
CA PHE A 222 18.31 3.46 -10.28
C PHE A 222 19.65 3.22 -10.99
N LYS A 223 20.46 2.30 -10.48
CA LYS A 223 21.72 1.89 -11.15
C LYS A 223 21.48 1.26 -12.53
N ASN A 224 20.42 0.45 -12.67
CA ASN A 224 20.07 -0.14 -13.97
C ASN A 224 19.52 0.90 -14.96
N LEU A 225 18.74 1.88 -14.49
CA LEU A 225 18.25 2.99 -15.31
C LEU A 225 19.41 3.88 -15.78
N GLU A 226 20.34 4.25 -14.89
CA GLU A 226 21.54 5.01 -15.26
C GLU A 226 22.41 4.27 -16.29
N ASN A 227 22.60 2.95 -16.11
CA ASN A 227 23.37 2.13 -17.06
C ASN A 227 22.69 1.99 -18.43
N ASN A 228 21.38 2.10 -18.51
CA ASN A 228 20.63 2.04 -19.77
C ASN A 228 20.49 3.40 -20.47
N LEU A 229 20.58 4.50 -19.72
CA LEU A 229 20.60 5.86 -20.28
C LEU A 229 21.99 6.26 -20.82
N ASN A 230 23.05 5.57 -20.39
CA ASN A 230 24.44 5.82 -20.82
C ASN A 230 24.91 4.89 -21.96
N LYS A 231 23.99 4.11 -22.53
CA LYS A 231 24.22 3.30 -23.77
C LYS A 231 23.37 3.82 -24.91
#